data_d569150eb33d1837f615ff5e22799f95
#
_entry.id   d569150eb33d1837f615ff5e22799f95
#
_cell.length_a   1.000
_cell.length_b   1.000
_cell.length_c   1.000
_cell.angle_alpha   90.00
_cell.angle_beta   90.00
_cell.angle_gamma   90.00
#
_symmetry.space_group_name_H-M   'P 1'
#
loop_
_entity.id
_entity.type
_entity.pdbx_description
1 polymer ?
#
loop_
_entity_poly.entity_id
_entity_poly.type
_entity_poly.pdbx_seq_one_letter_code
_entity_poly.pdbx_strand_id
1 'polypeptide(L)'
;MKHIVESVEEMYHARQPTGEVIFDEVLDILRHYKLIYPEDVALLMDVKVRDLRAAWFMLTGTRLVDVITHWRVLQAQDWLRKRLGEISTERCEKGELVKLLKETARRCGWRSEVVMSHVFKRYCGTSALEWLKTL
;
A
#
# COMPACT_ATOMS: atom_id res chain seq x y z
N MET A 1 -26.17 -4.33 -1.86
CA MET A 1 -25.38 -4.58 -0.62
C MET A 1 -24.58 -3.34 -0.26
N LYS A 2 -24.62 -2.96 1.01
CA LYS A 2 -23.88 -1.79 1.49
C LYS A 2 -22.45 -2.21 1.83
N HIS A 3 -21.46 -1.53 1.23
CA HIS A 3 -20.06 -1.78 1.52
C HIS A 3 -19.65 -1.08 2.82
N ILE A 4 -18.64 -1.64 3.51
CA ILE A 4 -18.19 -1.13 4.80
C ILE A 4 -17.53 0.25 4.64
N VAL A 5 -16.70 0.41 3.61
CA VAL A 5 -15.99 1.65 3.29
C VAL A 5 -16.03 1.90 1.78
N GLU A 6 -15.87 3.15 1.37
CA GLU A 6 -15.94 3.55 -0.03
C GLU A 6 -14.59 3.58 -0.74
N SER A 7 -13.48 3.80 -0.02
CA SER A 7 -12.16 3.91 -0.64
C SER A 7 -11.07 3.24 0.15
N VAL A 8 -9.96 2.96 -0.53
CA VAL A 8 -8.75 2.41 0.10
C VAL A 8 -8.13 3.44 1.05
N GLU A 9 -8.19 4.72 0.70
CA GLU A 9 -7.72 5.80 1.57
C GLU A 9 -8.44 5.80 2.90
N GLU A 10 -9.76 5.61 2.90
CA GLU A 10 -10.54 5.51 4.13
C GLU A 10 -10.09 4.32 4.97
N MET A 11 -9.87 3.16 4.35
CA MET A 11 -9.37 1.96 5.03
C MET A 11 -8.01 2.23 5.67
N TYR A 12 -7.12 2.88 4.93
CA TYR A 12 -5.75 3.15 5.35
C TYR A 12 -5.71 4.09 6.55
N HIS A 13 -6.56 5.11 6.58
CA HIS A 13 -6.60 6.10 7.65
C HIS A 13 -7.53 5.72 8.81
N ALA A 14 -8.33 4.67 8.67
CA ALA A 14 -9.24 4.23 9.73
C ALA A 14 -8.48 3.82 10.99
N ARG A 15 -8.89 4.36 12.13
CA ARG A 15 -8.27 4.08 13.43
C ARG A 15 -9.10 3.13 14.29
N GLN A 16 -10.38 3.00 13.98
CA GLN A 16 -11.32 2.18 14.76
C GLN A 16 -11.67 0.90 13.99
N PRO A 17 -11.74 -0.25 14.67
CA PRO A 17 -12.21 -1.47 14.03
C PRO A 17 -13.69 -1.32 13.66
N THR A 18 -14.10 -2.01 12.59
CA THR A 18 -15.47 -1.96 12.07
C THR A 18 -16.39 -2.94 12.76
N GLY A 19 -15.84 -3.95 13.43
CA GLY A 19 -16.59 -5.08 13.96
C GLY A 19 -16.68 -6.25 12.99
N GLU A 20 -16.32 -6.07 11.72
CA GLU A 20 -16.24 -7.15 10.75
C GLU A 20 -14.90 -7.86 10.86
N VAL A 21 -14.92 -9.10 11.36
CA VAL A 21 -13.70 -9.84 11.73
C VAL A 21 -12.73 -9.98 10.58
N ILE A 22 -13.20 -10.42 9.41
CA ILE A 22 -12.33 -10.63 8.24
C ILE A 22 -11.73 -9.30 7.77
N PHE A 23 -12.55 -8.27 7.68
CA PHE A 23 -12.12 -6.94 7.25
C PHE A 23 -11.05 -6.38 8.19
N ASP A 24 -11.32 -6.39 9.49
CA ASP A 24 -10.43 -5.84 10.51
C ASP A 24 -9.11 -6.63 10.57
N GLU A 25 -9.16 -7.95 10.42
CA GLU A 25 -7.97 -8.80 10.43
C GLU A 25 -7.09 -8.55 9.21
N VAL A 26 -7.68 -8.40 8.01
CA VAL A 26 -6.91 -8.05 6.81
C VAL A 26 -6.20 -6.71 6.99
N LEU A 27 -6.89 -5.68 7.48
CA LEU A 27 -6.27 -4.37 7.69
C LEU A 27 -5.14 -4.45 8.72
N ASP A 28 -5.31 -5.22 9.78
CA ASP A 28 -4.29 -5.42 10.80
C ASP A 28 -3.03 -6.06 10.19
N ILE A 29 -3.22 -7.08 9.35
CA ILE A 29 -2.11 -7.74 8.65
C ILE A 29 -1.40 -6.74 7.72
N LEU A 30 -2.15 -5.94 6.95
CA LEU A 30 -1.55 -4.96 6.04
C LEU A 30 -0.74 -3.89 6.78
N ARG A 31 -1.14 -3.55 8.02
CA ARG A 31 -0.40 -2.59 8.84
C ARG A 31 0.91 -3.15 9.39
N HIS A 32 0.95 -4.44 9.70
CA HIS A 32 2.08 -5.06 10.39
C HIS A 32 3.04 -5.84 9.49
N TYR A 33 2.62 -6.24 8.29
CA TYR A 33 3.40 -7.08 7.39
C TYR A 33 3.56 -6.44 6.02
N LYS A 34 4.72 -6.67 5.39
CA LYS A 34 5.03 -6.17 4.04
C LYS A 34 4.58 -7.16 2.97
N LEU A 35 3.31 -7.50 2.96
CA LEU A 35 2.76 -8.48 2.04
C LEU A 35 2.17 -7.79 0.80
N ILE A 36 2.42 -8.37 -0.37
CA ILE A 36 1.95 -7.86 -1.65
C ILE A 36 0.85 -8.76 -2.23
N TYR A 37 0.83 -10.03 -1.85
CA TYR A 37 -0.05 -11.02 -2.46
C TYR A 37 -1.18 -11.43 -1.50
N PRO A 38 -2.43 -11.56 -2.03
CA PRO A 38 -3.53 -12.08 -1.24
C PRO A 38 -3.26 -13.47 -0.64
N GLU A 39 -2.46 -14.30 -1.33
CA GLU A 39 -2.07 -15.63 -0.87
C GLU A 39 -1.35 -15.58 0.47
N ASP A 40 -0.49 -14.59 0.68
CA ASP A 40 0.26 -14.44 1.93
C ASP A 40 -0.65 -13.98 3.06
N VAL A 41 -1.60 -13.09 2.75
CA VAL A 41 -2.60 -12.65 3.73
C VAL A 41 -3.45 -13.83 4.18
N ALA A 42 -3.92 -14.63 3.21
CA ALA A 42 -4.72 -15.83 3.51
C ALA A 42 -3.95 -16.83 4.36
N LEU A 43 -2.65 -17.00 4.08
CA LEU A 43 -1.80 -17.88 4.86
C LEU A 43 -1.71 -17.44 6.33
N LEU A 44 -1.53 -16.14 6.58
CA LEU A 44 -1.48 -15.60 7.93
C LEU A 44 -2.82 -15.70 8.66
N MET A 45 -3.91 -15.67 7.92
CA MET A 45 -5.26 -15.81 8.49
C MET A 45 -5.68 -17.28 8.64
N ASP A 46 -4.88 -18.21 8.13
CA ASP A 46 -5.19 -19.64 8.09
C ASP A 46 -6.52 -19.92 7.37
N VAL A 47 -6.68 -19.30 6.21
CA VAL A 47 -7.85 -19.50 5.35
C VAL A 47 -7.40 -19.73 3.91
N LYS A 48 -8.30 -20.28 3.09
CA LYS A 48 -8.04 -20.45 1.67
C LYS A 48 -8.13 -19.08 0.97
N VAL A 49 -7.17 -18.78 0.09
CA VAL A 49 -7.14 -17.50 -0.61
C VAL A 49 -8.41 -17.27 -1.44
N ARG A 50 -8.96 -18.32 -2.03
CA ARG A 50 -10.21 -18.22 -2.79
C ARG A 50 -11.35 -17.73 -1.90
N ASP A 51 -11.48 -18.27 -0.70
CA ASP A 51 -12.53 -17.91 0.23
C ASP A 51 -12.31 -16.46 0.76
N LEU A 52 -11.06 -16.11 1.02
CA LEU A 52 -10.72 -14.74 1.44
C LEU A 52 -11.08 -13.71 0.36
N ARG A 53 -10.73 -13.99 -0.91
CA ARG A 53 -11.06 -13.09 -2.02
C ARG A 53 -12.57 -12.90 -2.16
N ALA A 54 -13.33 -13.99 -2.05
CA ALA A 54 -14.79 -13.94 -2.15
C ALA A 54 -15.40 -13.14 -1.00
N ALA A 55 -14.98 -13.41 0.24
CA ALA A 55 -15.46 -12.71 1.41
C ALA A 55 -15.12 -11.21 1.35
N TRP A 56 -13.90 -10.88 0.94
CA TRP A 56 -13.48 -9.49 0.79
C TRP A 56 -14.34 -8.75 -0.23
N PHE A 57 -14.55 -9.37 -1.40
CA PHE A 57 -15.38 -8.77 -2.44
C PHE A 57 -16.81 -8.54 -1.96
N MET A 58 -17.37 -9.49 -1.22
CA MET A 58 -18.71 -9.36 -0.65
C MET A 58 -18.80 -8.20 0.35
N LEU A 59 -17.75 -7.99 1.14
CA LEU A 59 -17.74 -6.94 2.16
C LEU A 59 -17.46 -5.55 1.59
N THR A 60 -16.60 -5.44 0.58
CA THR A 60 -16.08 -4.14 0.11
C THR A 60 -16.44 -3.79 -1.33
N GLY A 61 -16.84 -4.77 -2.13
CA GLY A 61 -17.07 -4.56 -3.57
C GLY A 61 -15.78 -4.39 -4.37
N THR A 62 -14.60 -4.65 -3.75
CA THR A 62 -13.31 -4.47 -4.40
C THR A 62 -12.51 -5.77 -4.42
N ARG A 63 -11.54 -5.86 -5.34
CA ARG A 63 -10.62 -6.99 -5.38
C ARG A 63 -9.51 -6.78 -4.35
N LEU A 64 -9.25 -7.81 -3.55
CA LEU A 64 -8.24 -7.72 -2.49
C LEU A 64 -6.85 -7.35 -3.03
N VAL A 65 -6.45 -7.90 -4.19
CA VAL A 65 -5.15 -7.58 -4.80
C VAL A 65 -5.01 -6.08 -5.10
N ASP A 66 -6.06 -5.45 -5.56
CA ASP A 66 -6.04 -4.02 -5.87
C ASP A 66 -5.94 -3.18 -4.59
N VAL A 67 -6.64 -3.60 -3.54
CA VAL A 67 -6.57 -2.94 -2.23
C VAL A 67 -5.15 -3.03 -1.66
N ILE A 68 -4.55 -4.21 -1.69
CA ILE A 68 -3.19 -4.40 -1.17
C ILE A 68 -2.19 -3.53 -1.94
N THR A 69 -2.29 -3.49 -3.27
CA THR A 69 -1.39 -2.70 -4.10
C THR A 69 -1.52 -1.21 -3.80
N HIS A 70 -2.75 -0.71 -3.74
CA HIS A 70 -3.01 0.69 -3.40
C HIS A 70 -2.54 1.03 -1.98
N TRP A 71 -2.76 0.12 -1.03
CA TRP A 71 -2.29 0.26 0.35
C TRP A 71 -0.78 0.48 0.41
N ARG A 72 -0.02 -0.32 -0.37
CA ARG A 72 1.44 -0.17 -0.42
C ARG A 72 1.87 1.17 -1.02
N VAL A 73 1.13 1.68 -2.00
CA VAL A 73 1.39 3.03 -2.54
C VAL A 73 1.20 4.08 -1.45
N LEU A 74 0.13 4.00 -0.68
CA LEU A 74 -0.11 4.95 0.42
C LEU A 74 0.98 4.88 1.49
N GLN A 75 1.44 3.68 1.83
CA GLN A 75 2.56 3.52 2.76
C GLN A 75 3.85 4.11 2.19
N ALA A 76 4.12 3.91 0.91
CA ALA A 76 5.29 4.47 0.26
C ALA A 76 5.25 5.99 0.23
N GLN A 77 4.08 6.57 -0.04
CA GLN A 77 3.91 8.02 -0.01
C GLN A 77 4.21 8.59 1.37
N ASP A 78 3.68 7.98 2.42
CA ASP A 78 3.93 8.41 3.80
C ASP A 78 5.41 8.28 4.16
N TRP A 79 6.04 7.18 3.78
CA TRP A 79 7.47 6.97 4.01
C TRP A 79 8.32 8.01 3.29
N LEU A 80 8.00 8.28 2.02
CA LEU A 80 8.75 9.26 1.23
C LEU A 80 8.60 10.68 1.79
N ARG A 81 7.40 11.07 2.21
CA ARG A 81 7.19 12.38 2.87
C ARG A 81 8.04 12.51 4.12
N LYS A 82 8.04 11.48 4.96
CA LYS A 82 8.81 11.48 6.20
C LYS A 82 10.31 11.56 5.92
N ARG A 83 10.81 10.72 5.03
CA ARG A 83 12.24 10.70 4.71
C ARG A 83 12.70 11.98 4.03
N LEU A 84 11.89 12.52 3.15
CA LEU A 84 12.22 13.78 2.47
C LEU A 84 12.30 14.94 3.45
N GLY A 85 11.43 14.95 4.47
CA GLY A 85 11.49 15.94 5.54
C GLY A 85 12.74 15.84 6.43
N GLU A 86 13.37 14.67 6.49
CA GLU A 86 14.60 14.43 7.23
C GLU A 86 15.86 14.79 6.42
N ILE A 87 15.74 14.87 5.10
CA ILE A 87 16.85 15.17 4.18
C ILE A 87 16.79 16.66 3.83
N SER A 88 17.96 17.33 3.87
CA SER A 88 18.04 18.73 3.43
C SER A 88 17.69 18.82 1.94
N THR A 89 16.63 19.55 1.60
CA THR A 89 16.17 19.71 0.22
C THR A 89 17.18 20.44 -0.66
N GLU A 90 18.05 21.23 -0.07
CA GLU A 90 19.09 21.97 -0.79
C GLU A 90 20.18 21.07 -1.37
N ARG A 91 20.31 19.83 -0.86
CA ARG A 91 21.35 18.88 -1.27
C ARG A 91 20.78 17.64 -1.97
N CYS A 92 19.51 17.64 -2.30
CA CYS A 92 18.86 16.45 -2.84
C CYS A 92 19.12 16.35 -4.34
N GLU A 93 20.21 15.71 -4.70
CA GLU A 93 20.54 15.43 -6.09
C GLU A 93 19.72 14.24 -6.60
N LYS A 94 19.62 14.10 -7.92
CA LYS A 94 18.88 13.01 -8.56
C LYS A 94 19.33 11.63 -8.06
N GLY A 95 20.64 11.43 -7.83
CA GLY A 95 21.17 10.17 -7.34
C GLY A 95 20.67 9.82 -5.94
N GLU A 96 20.51 10.81 -5.07
CA GLU A 96 19.97 10.60 -3.72
C GLU A 96 18.48 10.26 -3.76
N LEU A 97 17.73 10.88 -4.67
CA LEU A 97 16.31 10.56 -4.85
C LEU A 97 16.13 9.12 -5.35
N VAL A 98 16.98 8.67 -6.27
CA VAL A 98 16.94 7.30 -6.77
C VAL A 98 17.25 6.30 -5.65
N LYS A 99 18.23 6.59 -4.80
CA LYS A 99 18.54 5.76 -3.63
C LYS A 99 17.34 5.67 -2.68
N LEU A 100 16.70 6.80 -2.45
CA LEU A 100 15.52 6.85 -1.58
C LEU A 100 14.39 6.01 -2.16
N LEU A 101 14.18 6.07 -3.48
CA LEU A 101 13.16 5.26 -4.14
C LEU A 101 13.46 3.77 -4.05
N LYS A 102 14.72 3.36 -4.20
CA LYS A 102 15.14 1.96 -4.05
C LYS A 102 14.91 1.45 -2.63
N GLU A 103 15.26 2.25 -1.63
CA GLU A 103 15.03 1.93 -0.23
C GLU A 103 13.53 1.79 0.04
N THR A 104 12.73 2.73 -0.47
CA THR A 104 11.28 2.72 -0.30
C THR A 104 10.63 1.50 -0.93
N ALA A 105 11.04 1.13 -2.14
CA ALA A 105 10.51 -0.05 -2.83
C ALA A 105 10.76 -1.31 -2.02
N ARG A 106 11.98 -1.48 -1.51
CA ARG A 106 12.33 -2.63 -0.68
C ARG A 106 11.52 -2.65 0.62
N ARG A 107 11.39 -1.49 1.26
CA ARG A 107 10.69 -1.36 2.53
C ARG A 107 9.20 -1.64 2.41
N CYS A 108 8.60 -1.30 1.29
CA CYS A 108 7.17 -1.53 1.04
C CYS A 108 6.87 -2.86 0.36
N GLY A 109 7.89 -3.69 0.11
CA GLY A 109 7.72 -5.05 -0.38
C GLY A 109 7.79 -5.21 -1.90
N TRP A 110 8.15 -4.17 -2.66
CA TRP A 110 8.32 -4.30 -4.10
C TRP A 110 9.72 -4.83 -4.46
N ARG A 111 9.78 -5.54 -5.58
CA ARG A 111 11.02 -6.14 -6.09
C ARG A 111 12.06 -5.08 -6.46
N SER A 112 11.61 -3.95 -7.03
CA SER A 112 12.49 -2.88 -7.48
C SER A 112 11.75 -1.54 -7.52
N GLU A 113 12.52 -0.45 -7.65
CA GLU A 113 11.95 0.88 -7.83
C GLU A 113 11.23 1.02 -9.17
N VAL A 114 11.60 0.22 -10.18
CA VAL A 114 10.91 0.22 -11.47
C VAL A 114 9.48 -0.30 -11.31
N VAL A 115 9.31 -1.42 -10.60
CA VAL A 115 7.98 -1.97 -10.31
C VAL A 115 7.17 -0.98 -9.49
N MET A 116 7.76 -0.39 -8.46
CA MET A 116 7.10 0.63 -7.64
C MET A 116 6.65 1.82 -8.50
N SER A 117 7.49 2.29 -9.42
CA SER A 117 7.15 3.42 -10.30
C SER A 117 5.97 3.10 -11.22
N HIS A 118 5.88 1.89 -11.75
CA HIS A 118 4.73 1.46 -12.54
C HIS A 118 3.45 1.48 -11.72
N VAL A 119 3.52 1.02 -10.48
CA VAL A 119 2.36 1.01 -9.58
C VAL A 119 1.96 2.44 -9.21
N PHE A 120 2.93 3.32 -8.93
CA PHE A 120 2.66 4.74 -8.69
C PHE A 120 1.94 5.38 -9.87
N LYS A 121 2.40 5.11 -11.09
CA LYS A 121 1.75 5.65 -12.28
C LYS A 121 0.30 5.23 -12.38
N ARG A 122 -0.01 3.99 -12.01
CA ARG A 122 -1.37 3.46 -12.02
C ARG A 122 -2.28 4.18 -11.01
N TYR A 123 -1.80 4.45 -9.80
CA TYR A 123 -2.63 4.99 -8.71
C TYR A 123 -2.49 6.50 -8.52
N CYS A 124 -1.35 7.08 -8.89
CA CYS A 124 -1.08 8.52 -8.70
C CYS A 124 -1.02 9.30 -10.02
N GLY A 125 -1.04 8.61 -11.16
CA GLY A 125 -0.94 9.23 -12.49
C GLY A 125 0.47 9.59 -12.91
N THR A 126 1.47 9.53 -12.02
CA THR A 126 2.87 9.84 -12.31
C THR A 126 3.78 8.76 -11.75
N SER A 127 5.01 8.69 -12.25
CA SER A 127 6.02 7.80 -11.66
C SER A 127 6.33 8.22 -10.23
N ALA A 128 6.94 7.32 -9.45
CA ALA A 128 7.34 7.62 -8.08
C ALA A 128 8.30 8.81 -8.02
N LEU A 129 9.25 8.90 -8.97
CA LEU A 129 10.20 10.02 -9.02
C LEU A 129 9.49 11.35 -9.30
N GLU A 130 8.59 11.37 -10.28
CA GLU A 130 7.84 12.59 -10.61
C GLU A 130 6.95 13.01 -9.44
N TRP A 131 6.30 12.04 -8.79
CA TRP A 131 5.49 12.33 -7.61
C TRP A 131 6.34 12.92 -6.49
N LEU A 132 7.52 12.34 -6.24
CA LEU A 132 8.45 12.82 -5.22
C LEU A 132 8.88 14.27 -5.47
N LYS A 133 9.07 14.65 -6.72
CA LYS A 133 9.43 16.01 -7.10
C LYS A 133 8.32 17.03 -6.87
N THR A 134 7.07 16.58 -6.68
CA THR A 134 5.95 17.50 -6.40
C THR A 134 5.84 17.89 -4.93
N LEU A 135 6.61 17.25 -4.07
CA LEU A 135 6.57 17.51 -2.62
C LEU A 135 7.35 18.75 -2.23
#